data_70e7f3f0eacd8fc64c385873cfce3d2b
#
_entry.id   70e7f3f0eacd8fc64c385873cfce3d2b
#
_cell.length_a   1.000
_cell.length_b   1.000
_cell.length_c   1.000
_cell.angle_alpha   90.00
_cell.angle_beta   90.00
_cell.angle_gamma   90.00
#
_symmetry.space_group_name_H-M   'P 1'
#
loop_
_entity.id
_entity.type
_entity.pdbx_description
1 polymer ?
#
loop_
_entity_poly.entity_id
_entity_poly.type
_entity_poly.pdbx_seq_one_letter_code
_entity_poly.pdbx_strand_id
1 'polypeptide(L)'
;MSTPEYVEMNEGYEPHIYLDSEGIETIGIGFNLQEGFSRVECLLILNYRLGNLQDRLRESFPWYSMLNQVRKTVLLDMAYNLGIPRLCRFTKMLGAIAEENWNKAAEELLDSRYAKQVGPRADRNAKMMRTGEWYE
;
A
#
# COMPACT_ATOMS: atom_id res chain seq x y z
N MET A 1 25.12 22.75 -0.63
CA MET A 1 24.41 22.11 0.50
C MET A 1 23.08 22.80 0.72
N SER A 2 22.02 22.04 0.97
CA SER A 2 20.68 22.56 1.27
C SER A 2 20.41 22.46 2.79
N THR A 3 19.34 23.11 3.24
CA THR A 3 18.94 23.02 4.65
C THR A 3 18.63 21.58 5.08
N PRO A 4 17.85 20.77 4.30
CA PRO A 4 17.65 19.37 4.66
C PRO A 4 18.96 18.57 4.77
N GLU A 5 19.87 18.74 3.83
CA GLU A 5 21.18 18.07 3.86
C GLU A 5 21.97 18.43 5.12
N TYR A 6 21.94 19.67 5.51
CA TYR A 6 22.63 20.13 6.71
C TYR A 6 22.02 19.53 7.98
N VAL A 7 20.68 19.51 8.07
CA VAL A 7 20.00 18.92 9.24
C VAL A 7 20.23 17.41 9.31
N GLU A 8 20.15 16.72 8.16
CA GLU A 8 20.44 15.28 8.11
C GLU A 8 21.88 14.98 8.54
N MET A 9 22.83 15.81 8.12
CA MET A 9 24.23 15.68 8.53
C MET A 9 24.38 15.74 10.06
N ASN A 10 23.63 16.60 10.72
CA ASN A 10 23.66 16.75 12.17
C ASN A 10 22.87 15.66 12.91
N GLU A 11 21.68 15.33 12.41
CA GLU A 11 20.80 14.34 13.07
C GLU A 11 21.15 12.91 12.71
N GLY A 12 21.76 12.67 11.57
CA GLY A 12 22.02 11.35 11.02
C GLY A 12 20.76 10.75 10.38
N TYR A 13 20.95 9.62 9.71
CA TYR A 13 19.86 8.85 9.14
C TYR A 13 19.93 7.41 9.66
N GLU A 14 18.86 6.94 10.29
CA GLU A 14 18.74 5.56 10.76
C GLU A 14 17.38 5.00 10.34
N PRO A 15 17.35 3.96 9.50
CA PRO A 15 16.06 3.42 9.00
C PRO A 15 15.28 2.66 10.05
N HIS A 16 15.90 2.25 11.15
CA HIS A 16 15.26 1.48 12.20
C HIS A 16 15.19 2.26 13.52
N ILE A 17 14.27 1.85 14.38
CA ILE A 17 14.11 2.48 15.70
C ILE A 17 15.38 2.35 16.49
N TYR A 18 15.81 3.46 17.10
CA TYR A 18 16.94 3.52 18.03
C TYR A 18 16.60 4.44 19.19
N LEU A 19 17.40 4.35 20.26
CA LEU A 19 17.26 5.27 21.39
C LEU A 19 18.25 6.41 21.21
N ASP A 20 17.77 7.66 21.34
CA ASP A 20 18.64 8.83 21.28
C ASP A 20 19.45 8.97 22.59
N SER A 21 20.24 10.05 22.71
CA SER A 21 21.08 10.30 23.90
C SER A 21 20.27 10.45 25.21
N GLU A 22 18.98 10.74 25.10
CA GLU A 22 18.07 10.89 26.23
C GLU A 22 17.20 9.63 26.47
N GLY A 23 17.44 8.55 25.71
CA GLY A 23 16.68 7.31 25.81
C GLY A 23 15.31 7.37 25.13
N ILE A 24 15.08 8.30 24.23
CA ILE A 24 13.83 8.45 23.51
C ILE A 24 13.85 7.64 22.21
N GLU A 25 12.81 6.82 21.97
CA GLU A 25 12.69 6.08 20.72
C GLU A 25 12.60 7.04 19.54
N THR A 26 13.47 6.84 18.55
CA THR A 26 13.71 7.74 17.44
C THR A 26 13.87 6.90 16.17
N ILE A 27 13.55 7.46 15.01
CA ILE A 27 13.71 6.80 13.70
C ILE A 27 14.01 7.86 12.63
N GLY A 28 14.64 7.43 11.56
CA GLY A 28 14.85 8.28 10.39
C GLY A 28 15.87 9.38 10.65
N ILE A 29 15.47 10.61 10.44
CA ILE A 29 16.34 11.79 10.62
C ILE A 29 15.95 12.50 11.90
N GLY A 30 16.23 11.86 13.04
CA GLY A 30 15.92 12.43 14.35
C GLY A 30 14.44 12.52 14.67
N PHE A 31 13.58 11.67 14.09
CA PHE A 31 12.13 11.72 14.32
C PHE A 31 11.79 11.08 15.66
N ASN A 32 11.37 11.90 16.62
CA ASN A 32 10.97 11.48 17.96
C ASN A 32 9.64 10.73 17.90
N LEU A 33 9.65 9.43 18.21
CA LEU A 33 8.45 8.59 18.13
C LEU A 33 7.45 8.86 19.27
N GLN A 34 7.92 9.42 20.39
CA GLN A 34 7.02 9.80 21.49
C GLN A 34 6.11 10.97 21.11
N GLU A 35 6.59 11.87 20.27
CA GLU A 35 5.77 12.97 19.74
C GLU A 35 4.76 12.47 18.73
N GLY A 36 5.04 11.32 18.10
CA GLY A 36 4.21 10.76 17.04
C GLY A 36 4.31 11.55 15.74
N PHE A 37 3.39 11.25 14.82
CA PHE A 37 3.30 11.90 13.52
C PHE A 37 1.94 12.55 13.36
N SER A 38 1.92 13.76 12.81
CA SER A 38 0.68 14.42 12.41
C SER A 38 0.03 13.65 11.27
N ARG A 39 -1.28 13.89 11.07
CA ARG A 39 -1.99 13.29 9.93
C ARG A 39 -1.36 13.69 8.59
N VAL A 40 -0.92 14.94 8.46
CA VAL A 40 -0.26 15.43 7.24
C VAL A 40 1.02 14.64 6.98
N GLU A 41 1.86 14.45 7.99
CA GLU A 41 3.08 13.65 7.87
C GLU A 41 2.76 12.21 7.47
N CYS A 42 1.75 11.59 8.09
CA CYS A 42 1.32 10.23 7.73
C CYS A 42 0.83 10.15 6.29
N LEU A 43 0.07 11.15 5.83
CA LEU A 43 -0.41 11.17 4.45
C LEU A 43 0.73 11.35 3.44
N LEU A 44 1.74 12.16 3.77
CA LEU A 44 2.93 12.30 2.91
C LEU A 44 3.66 10.96 2.76
N ILE A 45 3.86 10.25 3.86
CA ILE A 45 4.49 8.92 3.85
C ILE A 45 3.64 7.94 3.05
N LEU A 46 2.33 7.92 3.30
CA LEU A 46 1.40 7.03 2.60
C LEU A 46 1.42 7.27 1.10
N ASN A 47 1.31 8.53 0.67
CA ASN A 47 1.32 8.88 -0.76
C ASN A 47 2.62 8.46 -1.44
N TYR A 48 3.75 8.64 -0.77
CA TYR A 48 5.05 8.19 -1.29
C TYR A 48 5.07 6.67 -1.47
N ARG A 49 4.62 5.93 -0.46
CA ARG A 49 4.58 4.46 -0.50
C ARG A 49 3.61 3.93 -1.56
N LEU A 50 2.44 4.55 -1.69
CA LEU A 50 1.48 4.17 -2.72
C LEU A 50 2.01 4.43 -4.12
N GLY A 51 2.73 5.52 -4.33
CA GLY A 51 3.39 5.80 -5.61
C GLY A 51 4.37 4.71 -6.01
N ASN A 52 5.21 4.27 -5.08
CA ASN A 52 6.15 3.19 -5.31
C ASN A 52 5.44 1.86 -5.60
N LEU A 53 4.38 1.55 -4.87
CA LEU A 53 3.59 0.34 -5.11
C LEU A 53 2.94 0.37 -6.49
N GLN A 54 2.40 1.52 -6.89
CA GLN A 54 1.78 1.66 -8.21
C GLN A 54 2.78 1.42 -9.34
N ASP A 55 4.00 1.94 -9.21
CA ASP A 55 5.06 1.69 -10.19
C ASP A 55 5.37 0.19 -10.28
N ARG A 56 5.46 -0.49 -9.15
CA ARG A 56 5.72 -1.93 -9.10
C ARG A 56 4.56 -2.74 -9.68
N LEU A 57 3.32 -2.31 -9.46
CA LEU A 57 2.15 -2.97 -10.04
C LEU A 57 2.14 -2.82 -11.57
N ARG A 58 2.50 -1.65 -12.09
CA ARG A 58 2.65 -1.44 -13.54
C ARG A 58 3.70 -2.34 -14.15
N GLU A 59 4.82 -2.51 -13.47
CA GLU A 59 5.90 -3.40 -13.91
C GLU A 59 5.47 -4.87 -13.87
N SER A 60 4.73 -5.25 -12.83
CA SER A 60 4.31 -6.64 -12.62
C SER A 60 3.16 -7.06 -13.53
N PHE A 61 2.26 -6.15 -13.86
CA PHE A 61 1.04 -6.46 -14.61
C PHE A 61 0.87 -5.51 -15.80
N PRO A 62 1.10 -6.00 -17.04
CA PRO A 62 0.98 -5.16 -18.24
C PRO A 62 -0.39 -4.51 -18.41
N TRP A 63 -1.45 -5.15 -17.89
CA TRP A 63 -2.83 -4.66 -17.96
C TRP A 63 -3.19 -3.65 -16.87
N TYR A 64 -2.32 -3.42 -15.90
CA TYR A 64 -2.64 -2.57 -14.73
C TYR A 64 -3.08 -1.16 -15.16
N SER A 65 -2.34 -0.54 -16.07
CA SER A 65 -2.62 0.83 -16.52
C SER A 65 -3.96 0.97 -17.24
N MET A 66 -4.52 -0.14 -17.73
CA MET A 66 -5.82 -0.16 -18.43
C MET A 66 -7.01 -0.17 -17.46
N LEU A 67 -6.77 -0.47 -16.19
CA LEU A 67 -7.82 -0.48 -15.18
C LEU A 67 -8.31 0.94 -14.88
N ASN A 68 -9.58 1.08 -14.52
CA ASN A 68 -10.07 2.35 -13.99
C ASN A 68 -9.48 2.58 -12.59
N GLN A 69 -9.63 3.81 -12.07
CA GLN A 69 -9.02 4.19 -10.80
C GLN A 69 -9.52 3.35 -9.63
N VAL A 70 -10.79 2.98 -9.61
CA VAL A 70 -11.38 2.20 -8.52
C VAL A 70 -10.74 0.80 -8.45
N ARG A 71 -10.64 0.11 -9.59
CA ARG A 71 -10.01 -1.22 -9.64
C ARG A 71 -8.51 -1.17 -9.36
N LYS A 72 -7.82 -0.12 -9.81
CA LYS A 72 -6.43 0.12 -9.41
C LYS A 72 -6.32 0.24 -7.90
N THR A 73 -7.25 0.95 -7.27
CA THR A 73 -7.26 1.15 -5.82
C THR A 73 -7.40 -0.17 -5.06
N VAL A 74 -8.20 -1.10 -5.56
CA VAL A 74 -8.33 -2.43 -4.94
C VAL A 74 -6.97 -3.14 -4.90
N LEU A 75 -6.25 -3.14 -6.02
CA LEU A 75 -4.94 -3.78 -6.08
C LEU A 75 -3.89 -3.04 -5.24
N LEU A 76 -3.93 -1.71 -5.22
CA LEU A 76 -3.06 -0.90 -4.36
C LEU A 76 -3.33 -1.19 -2.88
N ASP A 77 -4.59 -1.27 -2.48
CA ASP A 77 -4.97 -1.57 -1.10
C ASP A 77 -4.48 -2.96 -0.67
N MET A 78 -4.67 -3.94 -1.54
CA MET A 78 -4.19 -5.30 -1.28
C MET A 78 -2.65 -5.36 -1.22
N ALA A 79 -1.97 -4.69 -2.15
CA ALA A 79 -0.52 -4.64 -2.18
C ALA A 79 0.06 -3.92 -0.96
N TYR A 80 -0.58 -2.86 -0.52
CA TYR A 80 -0.18 -2.13 0.69
C TYR A 80 -0.30 -3.02 1.93
N ASN A 81 -1.37 -3.78 2.02
CA ASN A 81 -1.64 -4.66 3.16
C ASN A 81 -0.78 -5.93 3.14
N LEU A 82 -0.61 -6.56 1.97
CA LEU A 82 0.02 -7.87 1.84
C LEU A 82 1.45 -7.85 1.32
N GLY A 83 1.82 -6.82 0.58
CA GLY A 83 3.04 -6.78 -0.22
C GLY A 83 2.84 -7.40 -1.60
N ILE A 84 3.68 -6.99 -2.55
CA ILE A 84 3.62 -7.46 -3.95
C ILE A 84 3.77 -8.99 -4.07
N PRO A 85 4.75 -9.63 -3.40
CA PRO A 85 4.91 -11.09 -3.53
C PRO A 85 3.66 -11.88 -3.15
N ARG A 86 2.97 -11.48 -2.07
CA ARG A 86 1.75 -12.16 -1.64
C ARG A 86 0.59 -11.88 -2.57
N LEU A 87 0.48 -10.64 -3.06
CA LEU A 87 -0.53 -10.30 -4.06
C LEU A 87 -0.38 -11.17 -5.31
N CYS A 88 0.84 -11.41 -5.76
CA CYS A 88 1.11 -12.23 -6.95
C CYS A 88 0.65 -13.69 -6.80
N ARG A 89 0.37 -14.16 -5.59
CA ARG A 89 -0.16 -15.51 -5.36
C ARG A 89 -1.64 -15.64 -5.67
N PHE A 90 -2.34 -14.52 -5.84
CA PHE A 90 -3.77 -14.51 -6.22
C PHE A 90 -3.92 -14.77 -7.72
N THR A 91 -3.38 -15.88 -8.20
CA THR A 91 -3.28 -16.17 -9.64
C THR A 91 -4.62 -16.23 -10.35
N LYS A 92 -5.65 -16.79 -9.72
CA LYS A 92 -7.00 -16.89 -10.30
C LYS A 92 -7.68 -15.53 -10.38
N MET A 93 -7.56 -14.72 -9.31
CA MET A 93 -8.08 -13.36 -9.29
C MET A 93 -7.39 -12.51 -10.36
N LEU A 94 -6.06 -12.54 -10.39
CA LEU A 94 -5.28 -11.75 -11.34
C LEU A 94 -5.53 -12.16 -12.79
N GLY A 95 -5.67 -13.47 -13.04
CA GLY A 95 -6.04 -13.98 -14.36
C GLY A 95 -7.42 -13.51 -14.80
N ALA A 96 -8.38 -13.48 -13.89
CA ALA A 96 -9.72 -12.97 -14.17
C ALA A 96 -9.70 -11.47 -14.48
N ILE A 97 -8.88 -10.70 -13.75
CA ILE A 97 -8.70 -9.26 -14.02
C ILE A 97 -8.12 -9.05 -15.41
N ALA A 98 -7.10 -9.81 -15.78
CA ALA A 98 -6.46 -9.72 -17.10
C ALA A 98 -7.46 -9.99 -18.24
N GLU A 99 -8.47 -10.83 -18.00
CA GLU A 99 -9.53 -11.14 -18.94
C GLU A 99 -10.75 -10.21 -18.82
N GLU A 100 -10.68 -9.23 -17.92
CA GLU A 100 -11.79 -8.33 -17.62
C GLU A 100 -13.06 -9.06 -17.13
N ASN A 101 -12.86 -10.23 -16.51
CA ASN A 101 -13.93 -10.98 -15.86
C ASN A 101 -14.07 -10.52 -14.40
N TRP A 102 -14.76 -9.42 -14.21
CA TRP A 102 -14.86 -8.74 -12.92
C TRP A 102 -15.61 -9.55 -11.87
N ASN A 103 -16.65 -10.26 -12.27
CA ASN A 103 -17.40 -11.11 -11.35
C ASN A 103 -16.52 -12.23 -10.81
N LYS A 104 -15.79 -12.89 -11.69
CA LYS A 104 -14.87 -13.97 -11.29
C LYS A 104 -13.74 -13.43 -10.41
N ALA A 105 -13.19 -12.27 -10.76
CA ALA A 105 -12.15 -11.64 -9.96
C ALA A 105 -12.64 -11.38 -8.52
N ALA A 106 -13.85 -10.86 -8.38
CA ALA A 106 -14.45 -10.61 -7.06
C ALA A 106 -14.70 -11.92 -6.29
N GLU A 107 -15.20 -12.95 -6.96
CA GLU A 107 -15.42 -14.28 -6.35
C GLU A 107 -14.12 -14.87 -5.84
N GLU A 108 -13.05 -14.83 -6.64
CA GLU A 108 -11.75 -15.37 -6.25
C GLU A 108 -11.13 -14.57 -5.10
N LEU A 109 -11.34 -13.25 -5.05
CA LEU A 109 -10.91 -12.43 -3.94
C LEU A 109 -11.58 -12.86 -2.63
N LEU A 110 -12.90 -13.07 -2.68
CA LEU A 110 -13.68 -13.49 -1.50
C LEU A 110 -13.40 -14.93 -1.09
N ASP A 111 -12.99 -15.77 -2.01
CA ASP A 111 -12.63 -17.18 -1.75
C ASP A 111 -11.16 -17.33 -1.32
N SER A 112 -10.63 -16.35 -0.65
CA SER A 112 -9.23 -16.33 -0.23
C SER A 112 -9.09 -16.34 1.29
N ARG A 113 -7.94 -16.80 1.77
CA ARG A 113 -7.60 -16.69 3.19
C ARG A 113 -7.53 -15.22 3.63
N TYR A 114 -7.06 -14.35 2.74
CA TYR A 114 -7.04 -12.92 2.94
C TYR A 114 -8.43 -12.38 3.30
N ALA A 115 -9.48 -12.79 2.57
CA ALA A 115 -10.84 -12.33 2.83
C ALA A 115 -11.30 -12.69 4.24
N LYS A 116 -10.93 -13.86 4.73
CA LYS A 116 -11.25 -14.29 6.10
C LYS A 116 -10.52 -13.47 7.15
N GLN A 117 -9.28 -13.05 6.86
CA GLN A 117 -8.46 -12.28 7.78
C GLN A 117 -8.91 -10.82 7.90
N VAL A 118 -9.31 -10.19 6.81
CA VAL A 118 -9.61 -8.76 6.78
C VAL A 118 -11.11 -8.45 6.83
N GLY A 119 -11.98 -9.46 6.66
CA GLY A 119 -13.43 -9.31 6.81
C GLY A 119 -14.05 -8.25 5.89
N PRO A 120 -14.70 -7.22 6.45
CA PRO A 120 -15.42 -6.20 5.66
C PRO A 120 -14.57 -5.48 4.61
N ARG A 121 -13.27 -5.39 4.82
CA ARG A 121 -12.34 -4.81 3.84
C ARG A 121 -12.35 -5.61 2.55
N ALA A 122 -12.39 -6.95 2.63
CA ALA A 122 -12.47 -7.82 1.46
C ALA A 122 -13.81 -7.65 0.74
N ASP A 123 -14.90 -7.51 1.48
CA ASP A 123 -16.24 -7.27 0.89
C ASP A 123 -16.27 -5.98 0.08
N ARG A 124 -15.71 -4.91 0.63
CA ARG A 124 -15.59 -3.63 -0.08
C ARG A 124 -14.74 -3.76 -1.33
N ASN A 125 -13.58 -4.40 -1.21
CA ASN A 125 -12.67 -4.61 -2.33
C ASN A 125 -13.31 -5.45 -3.44
N ALA A 126 -14.04 -6.50 -3.09
CA ALA A 126 -14.73 -7.34 -4.04
C ALA A 126 -15.85 -6.57 -4.77
N LYS A 127 -16.62 -5.77 -4.04
CA LYS A 127 -17.66 -4.93 -4.64
C LYS A 127 -17.07 -3.93 -5.63
N MET A 128 -16.00 -3.24 -5.22
CA MET A 128 -15.31 -2.28 -6.08
C MET A 128 -14.69 -2.95 -7.32
N MET A 129 -14.14 -4.14 -7.17
CA MET A 129 -13.59 -4.91 -8.28
C MET A 129 -14.70 -5.32 -9.26
N ARG A 130 -15.84 -5.75 -8.75
CA ARG A 130 -16.97 -6.18 -9.57
C ARG A 130 -17.59 -5.00 -10.34
N THR A 131 -17.87 -3.92 -9.66
CA THR A 131 -18.63 -2.79 -10.21
C THR A 131 -17.76 -1.75 -10.92
N GLY A 132 -16.51 -1.60 -10.53
CA GLY A 132 -15.67 -0.49 -10.97
C GLY A 132 -16.06 0.84 -10.35
N GLU A 133 -16.86 0.82 -9.29
CA GLU A 133 -17.33 2.00 -8.58
C GLU A 133 -16.92 1.93 -7.12
N TRP A 134 -16.78 3.10 -6.46
CA TRP A 134 -16.49 3.14 -5.04
C TRP A 134 -17.59 2.41 -4.26
N TYR A 135 -17.22 1.80 -3.14
CA TYR A 135 -18.13 0.96 -2.34
C TYR A 135 -19.33 1.72 -1.76
N GLU A 136 -19.24 3.02 -1.67
CA GLU A 136 -20.29 3.90 -1.13
C GLU A 136 -21.57 3.86 -1.98
#